data_ad816e626aa64d67d6f5413f08c69d0f
#
_entry.id   ad816e626aa64d67d6f5413f08c69d0f
#
_cell.length_a   1.000
_cell.length_b   1.000
_cell.length_c   1.000
_cell.angle_alpha   90.00
_cell.angle_beta   90.00
_cell.angle_gamma   90.00
#
_symmetry.space_group_name_H-M   'P 1'
#
loop_
_entity.id
_entity.type
_entity.pdbx_description
1 polymer ?
#
loop_
_entity_poly.entity_id
_entity_poly.type
_entity_poly.pdbx_seq_one_letter_code
_entity_poly.pdbx_strand_id
1 'polypeptide(L)'
;MLPQRVYAKIDLDAICQNIKNAMDKVGKETKVMAIIKTDAYGHGAVPVAKALSEIGCYAFGVAPAKEAVVLRKNGIKNPILILGYVFPQDYDDLINYEIMHAVFEYHTAKALSDEAVKLGKTAKIHIKLDTGMGRIGMQPTDESIEEIKKIYSLPNIEINGIFTHFACADEENKTSCNNQKKKYLDFVGKLDKAGVEIPIKHMCNSAGIIEFDDNFLDMVRSGIMTYGLYPSEEVDKSKLELHPALELKSHIAYIKSVGPGFTVSYGSTFTSKSNMRIATVPVGYGDGYPRALSNKGKVLIHGKFANIIGRVCMDQFMVDVTDIPEAKQGDEVTLIGKDQDNVITVEDVADNAHSFNYEFCCGINRRVPRVYYKDGKYLETVDYLD
;
A
#
# COMPACT_ATOMS: atom_id res chain seq x y z
N MET A 1 19.66 16.88 -8.48
CA MET A 1 18.77 17.36 -9.58
C MET A 1 17.62 16.39 -9.66
N LEU A 2 16.39 16.86 -9.81
CA LEU A 2 15.23 15.97 -9.91
C LEU A 2 15.30 15.15 -11.21
N PRO A 3 14.84 13.86 -11.23
CA PRO A 3 14.74 13.08 -12.43
C PRO A 3 13.81 13.74 -13.46
N GLN A 4 14.27 13.92 -14.70
CA GLN A 4 13.46 14.63 -15.71
C GLN A 4 12.54 13.71 -16.51
N ARG A 5 12.85 12.42 -16.63
CA ARG A 5 12.04 11.50 -17.41
C ARG A 5 10.67 11.25 -16.76
N VAL A 6 10.69 10.69 -15.57
CA VAL A 6 9.52 10.41 -14.73
C VAL A 6 10.00 10.22 -13.30
N TYR A 7 9.18 10.62 -12.34
CA TYR A 7 9.43 10.33 -10.92
C TYR A 7 8.11 10.34 -10.12
N ALA A 8 8.11 9.54 -9.07
CA ALA A 8 7.06 9.59 -8.06
C ALA A 8 7.54 10.50 -6.92
N LYS A 9 6.87 11.63 -6.74
CA LYS A 9 7.08 12.52 -5.60
C LYS A 9 6.29 11.97 -4.42
N ILE A 10 6.98 11.70 -3.32
CA ILE A 10 6.40 11.13 -2.10
C ILE A 10 6.48 12.16 -0.99
N ASP A 11 5.32 12.51 -0.44
CA ASP A 11 5.17 13.41 0.69
C ASP A 11 5.13 12.60 2.00
N LEU A 12 6.25 12.59 2.73
CA LEU A 12 6.37 11.90 4.02
C LEU A 12 5.56 12.58 5.12
N ASP A 13 5.33 13.88 5.03
CA ASP A 13 4.50 14.61 6.00
C ASP A 13 3.04 14.18 5.89
N ALA A 14 2.53 14.04 4.66
CA ALA A 14 1.19 13.50 4.41
C ALA A 14 1.04 12.07 4.97
N ILE A 15 2.02 11.19 4.73
CA ILE A 15 2.04 9.83 5.31
C ILE A 15 2.02 9.87 6.83
N CYS A 16 2.86 10.71 7.44
CA CYS A 16 2.91 10.88 8.89
C CYS A 16 1.58 11.42 9.44
N GLN A 17 0.97 12.39 8.75
CA GLN A 17 -0.31 12.96 9.18
C GLN A 17 -1.43 11.94 9.11
N ASN A 18 -1.50 11.12 8.06
CA ASN A 18 -2.49 10.05 7.94
C ASN A 18 -2.40 9.04 9.10
N ILE A 19 -1.17 8.68 9.50
CA ILE A 19 -0.97 7.77 10.66
C ILE A 19 -1.31 8.48 11.98
N LYS A 20 -1.00 9.77 12.15
CA LYS A 20 -1.42 10.53 13.33
C LYS A 20 -2.96 10.60 13.42
N ASN A 21 -3.65 10.88 12.32
CA ASN A 21 -5.11 10.88 12.27
C ASN A 21 -5.69 9.50 12.66
N ALA A 22 -5.03 8.39 12.24
CA ALA A 22 -5.41 7.06 12.69
C ALA A 22 -5.19 6.87 14.20
N MET A 23 -4.04 7.31 14.74
CA MET A 23 -3.72 7.23 16.17
C MET A 23 -4.73 8.02 17.01
N ASP A 24 -5.07 9.23 16.56
CA ASP A 24 -6.04 10.09 17.26
C ASP A 24 -7.43 9.46 17.27
N LYS A 25 -7.86 8.87 16.15
CA LYS A 25 -9.16 8.19 16.05
C LYS A 25 -9.28 6.98 16.95
N VAL A 26 -8.25 6.15 17.02
CA VAL A 26 -8.32 4.90 17.80
C VAL A 26 -7.98 5.08 19.29
N GLY A 27 -7.41 6.23 19.65
CA GLY A 27 -7.05 6.57 21.03
C GLY A 27 -5.72 5.95 21.48
N LYS A 28 -5.26 6.38 22.65
CA LYS A 28 -3.89 6.09 23.17
C LYS A 28 -3.64 4.62 23.54
N GLU A 29 -4.69 3.88 23.87
CA GLU A 29 -4.57 2.49 24.31
C GLU A 29 -4.42 1.53 23.13
N THR A 30 -4.86 1.93 21.94
CA THR A 30 -4.80 1.11 20.73
C THR A 30 -3.55 1.43 19.93
N LYS A 31 -2.72 0.42 19.65
CA LYS A 31 -1.52 0.53 18.84
C LYS A 31 -1.87 0.63 17.35
N VAL A 32 -1.05 1.35 16.58
CA VAL A 32 -1.18 1.41 15.12
C VAL A 32 -0.02 0.68 14.46
N MET A 33 -0.36 -0.29 13.60
CA MET A 33 0.56 -0.96 12.69
C MET A 33 0.37 -0.39 11.29
N ALA A 34 1.41 0.20 10.69
CA ALA A 34 1.38 0.59 9.29
C ALA A 34 1.71 -0.59 8.37
N ILE A 35 0.91 -0.82 7.35
CA ILE A 35 1.12 -1.87 6.37
C ILE A 35 1.96 -1.32 5.21
N ILE A 36 3.21 -1.76 5.14
CA ILE A 36 4.22 -1.25 4.21
C ILE A 36 4.76 -2.33 3.25
N LYS A 37 3.97 -3.38 3.02
CA LYS A 37 4.26 -4.42 2.02
C LYS A 37 4.26 -3.83 0.61
N THR A 38 4.81 -4.58 -0.36
CA THR A 38 4.90 -4.17 -1.77
C THR A 38 5.59 -2.80 -1.89
N ASP A 39 6.75 -2.69 -1.19
CA ASP A 39 7.53 -1.45 -1.11
C ASP A 39 6.68 -0.25 -0.66
N ALA A 40 5.94 -0.42 0.45
CA ALA A 40 4.99 0.57 0.97
C ALA A 40 3.94 0.99 -0.08
N TYR A 41 3.29 0.00 -0.71
CA TYR A 41 2.34 0.24 -1.82
C TYR A 41 2.95 1.14 -2.91
N GLY A 42 4.21 0.89 -3.26
CA GLY A 42 4.94 1.65 -4.28
C GLY A 42 5.54 2.98 -3.82
N HIS A 43 5.38 3.36 -2.55
CA HIS A 43 5.90 4.63 -2.00
C HIS A 43 7.34 4.53 -1.48
N GLY A 44 7.92 3.31 -1.39
CA GLY A 44 9.27 3.07 -0.85
C GLY A 44 9.27 2.76 0.65
N ALA A 45 9.42 1.46 0.99
CA ALA A 45 9.21 0.97 2.35
C ALA A 45 10.20 1.53 3.37
N VAL A 46 11.47 1.70 3.01
CA VAL A 46 12.51 2.13 3.97
C VAL A 46 12.35 3.60 4.38
N PRO A 47 12.22 4.58 3.47
CA PRO A 47 11.99 5.98 3.87
C PRO A 47 10.66 6.15 4.62
N VAL A 48 9.59 5.47 4.19
CA VAL A 48 8.29 5.48 4.87
C VAL A 48 8.40 4.91 6.29
N ALA A 49 9.06 3.76 6.48
CA ALA A 49 9.24 3.17 7.80
C ALA A 49 10.07 4.06 8.74
N LYS A 50 11.12 4.73 8.24
CA LYS A 50 11.91 5.68 9.02
C LYS A 50 11.05 6.85 9.49
N ALA A 51 10.33 7.51 8.58
CA ALA A 51 9.46 8.64 8.92
C ALA A 51 8.37 8.25 9.93
N LEU A 52 7.72 7.09 9.74
CA LEU A 52 6.70 6.58 10.66
C LEU A 52 7.27 6.16 12.03
N SER A 53 8.50 5.67 12.09
CA SER A 53 9.17 5.35 13.35
C SER A 53 9.39 6.60 14.20
N GLU A 54 9.75 7.72 13.59
CA GLU A 54 9.99 9.00 14.27
C GLU A 54 8.73 9.55 14.96
N ILE A 55 7.54 9.30 14.40
CA ILE A 55 6.27 9.73 15.00
C ILE A 55 5.66 8.71 15.96
N GLY A 56 6.35 7.59 16.25
CA GLY A 56 5.90 6.59 17.21
C GLY A 56 4.93 5.55 16.64
N CYS A 57 4.88 5.31 15.34
CA CYS A 57 4.14 4.17 14.79
C CYS A 57 4.65 2.88 15.45
N TYR A 58 3.73 2.08 16.00
CA TYR A 58 4.12 0.94 16.85
C TYR A 58 4.82 -0.16 16.07
N ALA A 59 4.28 -0.57 14.92
CA ALA A 59 4.74 -1.75 14.18
C ALA A 59 4.56 -1.60 12.67
N PHE A 60 5.20 -2.49 11.91
CA PHE A 60 5.05 -2.57 10.47
C PHE A 60 4.56 -3.95 10.03
N GLY A 61 3.61 -3.95 9.08
CA GLY A 61 3.10 -5.16 8.44
C GLY A 61 3.63 -5.31 7.02
N VAL A 62 4.21 -6.46 6.71
CA VAL A 62 4.78 -6.79 5.39
C VAL A 62 4.25 -8.14 4.88
N ALA A 63 4.63 -8.57 3.67
CA ALA A 63 4.18 -9.87 3.14
C ALA A 63 5.33 -10.87 2.93
N PRO A 64 6.27 -10.73 2.00
CA PRO A 64 7.41 -11.65 1.91
C PRO A 64 8.43 -11.42 3.03
N ALA A 65 9.11 -12.47 3.46
CA ALA A 65 10.19 -12.40 4.45
C ALA A 65 11.29 -11.39 4.06
N LYS A 66 11.62 -11.32 2.78
CA LYS A 66 12.64 -10.39 2.27
C LYS A 66 12.32 -8.92 2.52
N GLU A 67 11.05 -8.50 2.47
CA GLU A 67 10.66 -7.11 2.81
C GLU A 67 11.02 -6.80 4.27
N ALA A 68 10.72 -7.71 5.19
CA ALA A 68 11.05 -7.56 6.61
C ALA A 68 12.56 -7.47 6.85
N VAL A 69 13.33 -8.35 6.19
CA VAL A 69 14.80 -8.37 6.30
C VAL A 69 15.41 -7.06 5.76
N VAL A 70 14.90 -6.53 4.65
CA VAL A 70 15.33 -5.22 4.11
C VAL A 70 15.11 -4.11 5.12
N LEU A 71 13.97 -4.06 5.77
CA LEU A 71 13.71 -3.07 6.82
C LEU A 71 14.70 -3.20 7.98
N ARG A 72 14.95 -4.40 8.48
CA ARG A 72 15.94 -4.65 9.56
C ARG A 72 17.35 -4.22 9.15
N LYS A 73 17.81 -4.58 7.95
CA LYS A 73 19.12 -4.18 7.42
C LYS A 73 19.26 -2.67 7.27
N ASN A 74 18.14 -1.94 7.12
CA ASN A 74 18.12 -0.48 7.08
C ASN A 74 17.85 0.18 8.45
N GLY A 75 17.97 -0.58 9.55
CA GLY A 75 17.96 -0.04 10.91
C GLY A 75 16.58 0.14 11.54
N ILE A 76 15.52 -0.36 10.92
CA ILE A 76 14.16 -0.31 11.50
C ILE A 76 14.08 -1.27 12.69
N LYS A 77 13.79 -0.73 13.87
CA LYS A 77 13.73 -1.47 15.15
C LYS A 77 12.32 -1.83 15.60
N ASN A 78 11.31 -1.16 15.07
CA ASN A 78 9.90 -1.41 15.39
C ASN A 78 9.54 -2.89 15.19
N PRO A 79 8.55 -3.45 15.90
CA PRO A 79 8.03 -4.77 15.60
C PRO A 79 7.62 -4.91 14.13
N ILE A 80 7.98 -6.02 13.49
CA ILE A 80 7.60 -6.32 12.09
C ILE A 80 6.82 -7.62 12.08
N LEU A 81 5.64 -7.61 11.46
CA LEU A 81 4.78 -8.79 11.28
C LEU A 81 4.64 -9.12 9.80
N ILE A 82 5.00 -10.34 9.42
CA ILE A 82 4.64 -10.90 8.13
C ILE A 82 3.21 -11.41 8.20
N LEU A 83 2.33 -10.84 7.37
CA LEU A 83 0.88 -11.06 7.41
C LEU A 83 0.43 -12.33 6.67
N GLY A 84 1.31 -12.95 5.90
CA GLY A 84 1.06 -14.13 5.09
C GLY A 84 1.84 -15.35 5.54
N TYR A 85 1.82 -16.37 4.69
CA TYR A 85 2.61 -17.59 4.87
C TYR A 85 4.09 -17.34 4.59
N VAL A 86 4.96 -18.00 5.34
CA VAL A 86 6.41 -18.00 5.12
C VAL A 86 6.88 -19.45 4.97
N PHE A 87 7.72 -19.68 3.99
CA PHE A 87 8.31 -20.99 3.74
C PHE A 87 9.46 -21.30 4.72
N PRO A 88 9.69 -22.59 5.09
CA PRO A 88 10.70 -22.98 6.06
C PRO A 88 12.12 -22.48 5.76
N GLN A 89 12.46 -22.29 4.48
CA GLN A 89 13.75 -21.75 4.06
C GLN A 89 14.07 -20.36 4.59
N ASP A 90 13.07 -19.60 5.03
CA ASP A 90 13.22 -18.23 5.52
C ASP A 90 13.16 -18.16 7.07
N TYR A 91 12.96 -19.29 7.78
CA TYR A 91 12.79 -19.29 9.25
C TYR A 91 14.01 -18.80 10.00
N ASP A 92 15.22 -19.13 9.53
CA ASP A 92 16.48 -18.62 10.09
C ASP A 92 16.50 -17.09 10.14
N ASP A 93 16.14 -16.46 9.02
CA ASP A 93 16.07 -15.00 8.92
C ASP A 93 15.01 -14.42 9.85
N LEU A 94 13.80 -15.03 9.93
CA LEU A 94 12.75 -14.56 10.83
C LEU A 94 13.22 -14.54 12.27
N ILE A 95 13.82 -15.62 12.73
CA ILE A 95 14.27 -15.78 14.11
C ILE A 95 15.46 -14.86 14.38
N ASN A 96 16.45 -14.81 13.47
CA ASN A 96 17.67 -14.02 13.65
C ASN A 96 17.40 -12.52 13.65
N TYR A 97 16.45 -12.03 12.86
CA TYR A 97 16.08 -10.63 12.77
C TYR A 97 14.88 -10.25 13.65
N GLU A 98 14.41 -11.14 14.53
CA GLU A 98 13.25 -10.93 15.40
C GLU A 98 12.01 -10.44 14.63
N ILE A 99 11.67 -11.13 13.53
CA ILE A 99 10.52 -10.84 12.69
C ILE A 99 9.37 -11.77 13.08
N MET A 100 8.23 -11.19 13.43
CA MET A 100 7.00 -11.93 13.73
C MET A 100 6.37 -12.48 12.47
N HIS A 101 5.66 -13.59 12.59
CA HIS A 101 5.08 -14.30 11.46
C HIS A 101 3.68 -14.80 11.79
N ALA A 102 2.77 -14.69 10.81
CA ALA A 102 1.41 -15.22 10.93
C ALA A 102 1.42 -16.75 10.86
N VAL A 103 0.84 -17.40 11.87
CA VAL A 103 0.71 -18.85 11.95
C VAL A 103 -0.76 -19.23 12.02
N PHE A 104 -1.15 -20.26 11.29
CA PHE A 104 -2.52 -20.74 11.21
C PHE A 104 -2.65 -22.26 11.09
N GLU A 105 -1.61 -22.97 11.47
CA GLU A 105 -1.56 -24.45 11.57
C GLU A 105 -0.44 -24.91 12.48
N TYR A 106 -0.63 -26.04 13.16
CA TYR A 106 0.34 -26.60 14.10
C TYR A 106 1.67 -26.97 13.44
N HIS A 107 1.64 -27.53 12.22
CA HIS A 107 2.87 -27.99 11.54
C HIS A 107 3.85 -26.84 11.30
N THR A 108 3.34 -25.68 10.86
CA THR A 108 4.15 -24.46 10.69
C THR A 108 4.74 -24.00 12.02
N ALA A 109 3.92 -23.94 13.08
CA ALA A 109 4.40 -23.56 14.41
C ALA A 109 5.46 -24.53 14.95
N LYS A 110 5.28 -25.83 14.75
CA LYS A 110 6.22 -26.88 15.18
C LYS A 110 7.54 -26.76 14.44
N ALA A 111 7.53 -26.60 13.12
CA ALA A 111 8.75 -26.43 12.33
C ALA A 111 9.51 -25.17 12.72
N LEU A 112 8.80 -24.07 13.01
CA LEU A 112 9.40 -22.83 13.49
C LEU A 112 9.98 -22.98 14.91
N SER A 113 9.31 -23.74 15.79
CA SER A 113 9.79 -24.10 17.12
C SER A 113 11.08 -24.90 17.04
N ASP A 114 11.14 -25.92 16.18
CA ASP A 114 12.33 -26.74 16.01
C ASP A 114 13.54 -25.92 15.55
N GLU A 115 13.34 -24.99 14.62
CA GLU A 115 14.40 -24.08 14.17
C GLU A 115 14.79 -23.09 15.28
N ALA A 116 13.85 -22.55 16.04
CA ALA A 116 14.13 -21.67 17.18
C ALA A 116 14.94 -22.37 18.27
N VAL A 117 14.62 -23.63 18.59
CA VAL A 117 15.39 -24.46 19.53
C VAL A 117 16.81 -24.68 19.01
N LYS A 118 16.98 -25.03 17.75
CA LYS A 118 18.29 -25.23 17.11
C LYS A 118 19.16 -23.98 17.17
N LEU A 119 18.56 -22.79 16.98
CA LEU A 119 19.25 -21.49 17.04
C LEU A 119 19.42 -20.96 18.47
N GLY A 120 18.83 -21.61 19.49
CA GLY A 120 18.86 -21.13 20.89
C GLY A 120 18.14 -19.79 21.06
N LYS A 121 17.12 -19.51 20.25
CA LYS A 121 16.35 -18.26 20.24
C LYS A 121 14.86 -18.53 20.40
N THR A 122 14.06 -17.48 20.48
CA THR A 122 12.60 -17.57 20.55
C THR A 122 11.99 -16.99 19.25
N ALA A 123 11.09 -17.73 18.64
CA ALA A 123 10.29 -17.28 17.52
C ALA A 123 8.98 -16.64 18.01
N LYS A 124 8.73 -15.42 17.56
CA LYS A 124 7.52 -14.66 17.89
C LYS A 124 6.50 -14.80 16.78
N ILE A 125 5.25 -15.14 17.14
CA ILE A 125 4.20 -15.42 16.16
C ILE A 125 2.90 -14.68 16.49
N HIS A 126 2.08 -14.47 15.45
CA HIS A 126 0.68 -14.10 15.59
C HIS A 126 -0.21 -15.19 15.02
N ILE A 127 -1.19 -15.66 15.79
CA ILE A 127 -2.20 -16.58 15.30
C ILE A 127 -3.12 -15.87 14.31
N LYS A 128 -3.32 -16.46 13.13
CA LYS A 128 -4.25 -15.93 12.12
C LYS A 128 -5.54 -16.73 12.10
N LEU A 129 -6.68 -16.05 12.31
CA LEU A 129 -8.01 -16.60 12.18
C LEU A 129 -8.65 -16.21 10.84
N ASP A 130 -9.41 -17.12 10.27
CA ASP A 130 -10.31 -16.81 9.16
C ASP A 130 -11.75 -16.78 9.67
N THR A 131 -12.28 -15.60 9.85
CA THR A 131 -13.67 -15.37 10.30
C THR A 131 -14.63 -15.11 9.14
N GLY A 132 -14.14 -15.13 7.90
CA GLY A 132 -14.95 -14.93 6.71
C GLY A 132 -14.27 -14.25 5.52
N MET A 133 -12.93 -14.05 5.56
CA MET A 133 -12.17 -13.58 4.41
C MET A 133 -11.95 -14.68 3.37
N GLY A 134 -11.91 -15.97 3.79
CA GLY A 134 -11.78 -17.12 2.90
C GLY A 134 -10.41 -17.23 2.21
N ARG A 135 -9.34 -16.73 2.82
CA ARG A 135 -8.01 -16.70 2.21
C ARG A 135 -6.98 -17.56 2.93
N ILE A 136 -6.66 -17.25 4.16
CA ILE A 136 -5.78 -18.02 5.06
C ILE A 136 -6.25 -17.80 6.50
N GLY A 137 -6.01 -18.80 7.37
CA GLY A 137 -6.31 -18.70 8.81
C GLY A 137 -7.00 -19.95 9.33
N MET A 138 -6.86 -20.20 10.63
CA MET A 138 -7.62 -21.22 11.35
C MET A 138 -9.09 -20.84 11.38
N GLN A 139 -9.97 -21.83 11.22
CA GLN A 139 -11.40 -21.60 11.43
C GLN A 139 -11.69 -21.41 12.93
N PRO A 140 -12.64 -20.54 13.32
CA PRO A 140 -12.92 -20.28 14.73
C PRO A 140 -13.77 -21.40 15.36
N THR A 141 -13.18 -22.60 15.50
CA THR A 141 -13.80 -23.82 16.05
C THR A 141 -13.15 -24.27 17.36
N ASP A 142 -13.79 -25.18 18.09
CA ASP A 142 -13.22 -25.70 19.33
C ASP A 142 -11.97 -26.55 19.07
N GLU A 143 -11.86 -27.23 17.92
CA GLU A 143 -10.67 -27.94 17.48
C GLU A 143 -9.48 -27.00 17.31
N SER A 144 -9.70 -25.79 16.78
CA SER A 144 -8.68 -24.77 16.66
C SER A 144 -8.21 -24.26 18.02
N ILE A 145 -9.07 -24.23 19.04
CA ILE A 145 -8.64 -23.90 20.42
C ILE A 145 -7.64 -24.94 20.92
N GLU A 146 -7.94 -26.23 20.75
CA GLU A 146 -7.03 -27.31 21.16
C GLU A 146 -5.71 -27.29 20.34
N GLU A 147 -5.76 -26.92 19.09
CA GLU A 147 -4.56 -26.74 18.27
C GLU A 147 -3.70 -25.56 18.77
N ILE A 148 -4.32 -24.41 19.08
CA ILE A 148 -3.63 -23.24 19.64
C ILE A 148 -2.99 -23.58 21.00
N LYS A 149 -3.65 -24.37 21.87
CA LYS A 149 -3.03 -24.85 23.12
C LYS A 149 -1.78 -25.68 22.88
N LYS A 150 -1.78 -26.54 21.85
CA LYS A 150 -0.60 -27.31 21.46
C LYS A 150 0.52 -26.36 20.98
N ILE A 151 0.19 -25.33 20.19
CA ILE A 151 1.13 -24.32 19.74
C ILE A 151 1.69 -23.53 20.93
N TYR A 152 0.83 -23.13 21.88
CA TYR A 152 1.21 -22.41 23.09
C TYR A 152 2.20 -23.15 23.98
N SER A 153 2.17 -24.50 23.96
CA SER A 153 3.09 -25.34 24.72
C SER A 153 4.40 -25.71 23.98
N LEU A 154 4.57 -25.26 22.72
CA LEU A 154 5.81 -25.51 21.99
C LEU A 154 7.00 -24.77 22.60
N PRO A 155 8.18 -25.41 22.68
CA PRO A 155 9.38 -24.75 23.17
C PRO A 155 9.81 -23.63 22.21
N ASN A 156 10.34 -22.55 22.78
CA ASN A 156 10.88 -21.41 22.02
C ASN A 156 9.88 -20.74 21.05
N ILE A 157 8.57 -20.86 21.33
CA ILE A 157 7.50 -20.11 20.66
C ILE A 157 6.90 -19.11 21.63
N GLU A 158 6.70 -17.88 21.18
CA GLU A 158 5.98 -16.82 21.88
C GLU A 158 4.82 -16.33 21.02
N ILE A 159 3.58 -16.54 21.48
CA ILE A 159 2.39 -16.02 20.79
C ILE A 159 2.17 -14.57 21.20
N ASN A 160 2.63 -13.63 20.37
CA ASN A 160 2.52 -12.19 20.62
C ASN A 160 1.15 -11.61 20.26
N GLY A 161 0.41 -12.27 19.39
CA GLY A 161 -0.90 -11.75 18.99
C GLY A 161 -1.78 -12.75 18.27
N ILE A 162 -3.03 -12.32 18.07
CA ILE A 162 -4.05 -13.04 17.30
C ILE A 162 -4.84 -12.04 16.44
N PHE A 163 -5.12 -12.41 15.19
CA PHE A 163 -5.82 -11.51 14.29
C PHE A 163 -6.70 -12.17 13.24
N THR A 164 -7.66 -11.40 12.78
CA THR A 164 -8.45 -11.70 11.58
C THR A 164 -8.33 -10.57 10.55
N HIS A 165 -9.02 -10.69 9.42
CA HIS A 165 -9.08 -9.65 8.39
C HIS A 165 -10.50 -9.53 7.85
N PHE A 166 -11.02 -8.31 7.84
CA PHE A 166 -12.35 -8.03 7.30
C PHE A 166 -12.33 -8.12 5.77
N ALA A 167 -13.36 -8.75 5.21
CA ALA A 167 -13.55 -8.87 3.78
C ALA A 167 -14.25 -7.63 3.19
N CYS A 168 -15.25 -7.10 3.91
CA CYS A 168 -16.20 -6.10 3.43
C CYS A 168 -16.41 -4.97 4.45
N ALA A 169 -15.33 -4.49 5.12
CA ALA A 169 -15.47 -3.41 6.09
C ALA A 169 -15.70 -2.04 5.42
N ASP A 170 -15.36 -1.92 4.16
CA ASP A 170 -15.52 -0.75 3.31
C ASP A 170 -16.88 -0.66 2.61
N GLU A 171 -17.63 -1.76 2.54
CA GLU A 171 -18.98 -1.77 1.95
C GLU A 171 -20.01 -1.06 2.87
N GLU A 172 -21.05 -0.44 2.30
CA GLU A 172 -22.15 0.16 3.05
C GLU A 172 -22.86 -0.87 3.92
N ASN A 173 -23.06 -2.09 3.40
CA ASN A 173 -23.68 -3.18 4.15
C ASN A 173 -22.70 -3.85 5.13
N LYS A 174 -22.74 -3.48 6.39
CA LYS A 174 -21.87 -3.99 7.44
C LYS A 174 -22.24 -5.38 8.00
N THR A 175 -23.22 -6.08 7.44
CA THR A 175 -23.68 -7.41 7.94
C THR A 175 -22.55 -8.42 7.98
N SER A 176 -21.81 -8.58 6.88
CA SER A 176 -20.66 -9.49 6.78
C SER A 176 -19.57 -9.14 7.80
N CYS A 177 -19.22 -7.86 7.87
CA CYS A 177 -18.21 -7.35 8.78
C CYS A 177 -18.59 -7.57 10.26
N ASN A 178 -19.84 -7.29 10.65
CA ASN A 178 -20.33 -7.52 11.99
C ASN A 178 -20.33 -9.01 12.36
N ASN A 179 -20.67 -9.88 11.44
CA ASN A 179 -20.58 -11.33 11.65
C ASN A 179 -19.13 -11.80 11.86
N GLN A 180 -18.17 -11.27 11.08
CA GLN A 180 -16.75 -11.55 11.26
C GLN A 180 -16.25 -11.06 12.65
N LYS A 181 -16.63 -9.83 13.05
CA LYS A 181 -16.33 -9.24 14.36
C LYS A 181 -16.83 -10.13 15.48
N LYS A 182 -18.11 -10.55 15.42
CA LYS A 182 -18.71 -11.43 16.43
C LYS A 182 -17.97 -12.76 16.53
N LYS A 183 -17.73 -13.45 15.41
CA LYS A 183 -16.98 -14.73 15.39
C LYS A 183 -15.60 -14.58 16.01
N TYR A 184 -14.89 -13.49 15.71
CA TYR A 184 -13.58 -13.21 16.26
C TYR A 184 -13.61 -13.02 17.76
N LEU A 185 -14.49 -12.16 18.27
CA LEU A 185 -14.61 -11.87 19.70
C LEU A 185 -15.07 -13.08 20.51
N ASP A 186 -16.03 -13.85 19.99
CA ASP A 186 -16.51 -15.08 20.63
C ASP A 186 -15.36 -16.10 20.75
N PHE A 187 -14.55 -16.26 19.71
CA PHE A 187 -13.42 -17.19 19.70
C PHE A 187 -12.32 -16.76 20.67
N VAL A 188 -11.94 -15.50 20.66
CA VAL A 188 -10.95 -14.95 21.59
C VAL A 188 -11.39 -15.12 23.03
N GLY A 189 -12.69 -14.84 23.34
CA GLY A 189 -13.25 -15.07 24.67
C GLY A 189 -13.24 -16.54 25.10
N LYS A 190 -13.34 -17.49 24.17
CA LYS A 190 -13.15 -18.93 24.45
C LYS A 190 -11.71 -19.29 24.75
N LEU A 191 -10.74 -18.70 24.01
CA LEU A 191 -9.29 -18.88 24.26
C LEU A 191 -8.89 -18.37 25.65
N ASP A 192 -9.36 -17.18 26.03
CA ASP A 192 -9.09 -16.60 27.36
C ASP A 192 -9.61 -17.53 28.46
N LYS A 193 -10.86 -18.09 28.32
CA LYS A 193 -11.43 -19.06 29.25
C LYS A 193 -10.68 -20.38 29.28
N ALA A 194 -10.01 -20.75 28.19
CA ALA A 194 -9.20 -21.95 28.10
C ALA A 194 -7.78 -21.77 28.66
N GLY A 195 -7.45 -20.58 29.22
CA GLY A 195 -6.18 -20.27 29.83
C GLY A 195 -5.07 -19.92 28.83
N VAL A 196 -5.43 -19.54 27.60
CA VAL A 196 -4.49 -19.06 26.58
C VAL A 196 -4.57 -17.55 26.50
N GLU A 197 -3.67 -16.87 27.19
CA GLU A 197 -3.59 -15.41 27.17
C GLU A 197 -2.73 -14.94 26.01
N ILE A 198 -3.33 -14.11 25.11
CA ILE A 198 -2.64 -13.53 23.95
C ILE A 198 -2.65 -12.02 24.09
N PRO A 199 -1.48 -11.36 24.14
CA PRO A 199 -1.39 -9.96 24.54
C PRO A 199 -1.92 -8.97 23.50
N ILE A 200 -1.84 -9.27 22.19
CA ILE A 200 -2.26 -8.33 21.13
C ILE A 200 -3.35 -8.93 20.27
N LYS A 201 -4.56 -8.40 20.41
CA LYS A 201 -5.74 -8.80 19.63
C LYS A 201 -6.03 -7.72 18.58
N HIS A 202 -6.14 -8.09 17.29
CA HIS A 202 -6.37 -7.09 16.25
C HIS A 202 -7.21 -7.61 15.08
N MET A 203 -8.14 -6.77 14.60
CA MET A 203 -9.04 -7.11 13.50
C MET A 203 -9.14 -6.00 12.44
N CYS A 204 -9.16 -4.72 12.81
CA CYS A 204 -9.41 -3.61 11.92
C CYS A 204 -8.30 -3.43 10.87
N ASN A 205 -8.69 -3.34 9.61
CA ASN A 205 -7.92 -2.82 8.48
C ASN A 205 -8.22 -1.32 8.29
N SER A 206 -7.78 -0.68 7.20
CA SER A 206 -8.05 0.74 6.92
C SER A 206 -9.54 1.09 6.99
N ALA A 207 -10.40 0.29 6.37
CA ALA A 207 -11.84 0.50 6.40
C ALA A 207 -12.39 0.39 7.82
N GLY A 208 -11.96 -0.62 8.59
CA GLY A 208 -12.37 -0.78 9.98
C GLY A 208 -11.91 0.37 10.88
N ILE A 209 -10.75 0.99 10.61
CA ILE A 209 -10.29 2.19 11.32
C ILE A 209 -11.21 3.39 11.02
N ILE A 210 -11.56 3.58 9.76
CA ILE A 210 -12.39 4.71 9.31
C ILE A 210 -13.83 4.55 9.80
N GLU A 211 -14.42 3.37 9.56
CA GLU A 211 -15.86 3.14 9.72
C GLU A 211 -16.31 2.90 11.16
N PHE A 212 -15.46 2.29 12.00
CA PHE A 212 -15.83 2.01 13.38
C PHE A 212 -15.53 3.19 14.29
N ASP A 213 -16.36 3.33 15.33
CA ASP A 213 -16.20 4.36 16.36
C ASP A 213 -15.70 3.77 17.69
N ASP A 214 -15.69 2.42 17.80
CA ASP A 214 -15.28 1.68 19.00
C ASP A 214 -14.66 0.32 18.70
N ASN A 215 -14.22 -0.39 19.76
CA ASN A 215 -13.74 -1.78 19.70
C ASN A 215 -12.55 -1.99 18.76
N PHE A 216 -11.59 -1.08 18.78
CA PHE A 216 -10.35 -1.20 17.99
C PHE A 216 -9.41 -2.28 18.55
N LEU A 217 -9.67 -2.79 19.76
CA LEU A 217 -8.83 -3.74 20.48
C LEU A 217 -7.42 -3.19 20.76
N ASP A 218 -6.42 -4.10 20.90
CA ASP A 218 -5.07 -3.69 21.28
C ASP A 218 -4.29 -3.06 20.13
N MET A 219 -4.67 -3.35 18.85
CA MET A 219 -3.98 -2.83 17.69
C MET A 219 -4.88 -2.77 16.44
N VAL A 220 -4.62 -1.80 15.58
CA VAL A 220 -5.22 -1.68 14.25
C VAL A 220 -4.15 -1.71 13.16
N ARG A 221 -4.56 -1.98 11.91
CA ARG A 221 -3.67 -2.09 10.75
C ARG A 221 -4.04 -1.06 9.68
N SER A 222 -3.29 0.04 9.64
CA SER A 222 -3.41 1.08 8.62
C SER A 222 -2.75 0.62 7.32
N GLY A 223 -3.55 0.29 6.31
CA GLY A 223 -3.12 -0.09 4.96
C GLY A 223 -3.11 1.10 4.02
N ILE A 224 -4.01 1.09 3.05
CA ILE A 224 -4.08 2.12 1.99
C ILE A 224 -4.27 3.54 2.54
N MET A 225 -4.98 3.71 3.64
CA MET A 225 -5.15 5.01 4.29
C MET A 225 -3.84 5.65 4.76
N THR A 226 -2.79 4.86 5.01
CA THR A 226 -1.43 5.37 5.30
C THR A 226 -0.94 6.29 4.20
N TYR A 227 -1.31 6.00 2.96
CA TYR A 227 -0.89 6.71 1.75
C TYR A 227 -1.89 7.79 1.31
N GLY A 228 -2.91 8.05 2.14
CA GLY A 228 -3.89 9.10 1.89
C GLY A 228 -4.99 8.72 0.91
N LEU A 229 -5.23 7.44 0.71
CA LEU A 229 -6.25 6.93 -0.20
C LEU A 229 -7.33 6.17 0.59
N TYR A 230 -8.58 6.34 0.19
CA TYR A 230 -9.69 5.63 0.82
C TYR A 230 -9.81 4.21 0.27
N PRO A 231 -10.23 3.24 1.11
CA PRO A 231 -10.36 1.82 0.70
C PRO A 231 -11.33 1.60 -0.46
N SER A 232 -12.42 2.34 -0.52
CA SER A 232 -13.43 2.34 -1.59
C SER A 232 -14.22 3.64 -1.58
N GLU A 233 -15.08 3.84 -2.57
CA GLU A 233 -15.99 4.99 -2.64
C GLU A 233 -17.16 4.91 -1.64
N GLU A 234 -17.46 3.72 -1.10
CA GLU A 234 -18.54 3.50 -0.12
C GLU A 234 -18.16 3.91 1.31
N VAL A 235 -16.87 4.14 1.57
CA VAL A 235 -16.39 4.56 2.89
C VAL A 235 -16.82 5.99 3.19
N ASP A 236 -17.31 6.23 4.40
CA ASP A 236 -17.64 7.59 4.87
C ASP A 236 -16.37 8.42 5.08
N LYS A 237 -16.02 9.18 4.04
CA LYS A 237 -14.82 10.04 4.01
C LYS A 237 -14.84 11.15 5.06
N SER A 238 -16.02 11.50 5.61
CA SER A 238 -16.15 12.53 6.65
C SER A 238 -15.63 12.09 8.03
N LYS A 239 -15.50 10.78 8.25
CA LYS A 239 -15.05 10.20 9.53
C LYS A 239 -13.56 10.31 9.80
N LEU A 240 -12.76 10.47 8.75
CA LEU A 240 -11.30 10.59 8.86
C LEU A 240 -10.73 11.30 7.63
N GLU A 241 -10.11 12.44 7.84
CA GLU A 241 -9.40 13.16 6.77
C GLU A 241 -8.13 12.43 6.37
N LEU A 242 -7.91 12.26 5.06
CA LEU A 242 -6.71 11.66 4.49
C LEU A 242 -6.05 12.60 3.48
N HIS A 243 -4.72 12.60 3.48
CA HIS A 243 -3.89 13.43 2.60
C HIS A 243 -3.13 12.54 1.62
N PRO A 244 -3.44 12.56 0.30
CA PRO A 244 -2.72 11.79 -0.71
C PRO A 244 -1.23 12.11 -0.69
N ALA A 245 -0.40 11.06 -0.62
CA ALA A 245 1.04 11.22 -0.44
C ALA A 245 1.86 11.08 -1.73
N LEU A 246 1.21 10.70 -2.85
CA LEU A 246 1.90 10.42 -4.11
C LEU A 246 1.47 11.39 -5.20
N GLU A 247 2.45 12.02 -5.86
CA GLU A 247 2.30 12.64 -7.16
C GLU A 247 3.19 11.92 -8.18
N LEU A 248 2.72 11.76 -9.42
CA LEU A 248 3.50 11.21 -10.52
C LEU A 248 3.76 12.30 -11.54
N LYS A 249 5.03 12.63 -11.75
CA LYS A 249 5.49 13.75 -12.58
C LYS A 249 6.39 13.28 -13.71
N SER A 250 6.36 14.01 -14.81
CA SER A 250 7.24 13.84 -15.96
C SER A 250 7.49 15.20 -16.63
N HIS A 251 8.09 15.19 -17.82
CA HIS A 251 8.33 16.40 -18.60
C HIS A 251 8.05 16.14 -20.08
N ILE A 252 7.76 17.19 -20.84
CA ILE A 252 7.59 17.10 -22.28
C ILE A 252 8.93 16.80 -22.92
N ALA A 253 9.05 15.65 -23.58
CA ALA A 253 10.27 15.25 -24.30
C ALA A 253 10.36 15.86 -25.70
N TYR A 254 9.22 16.09 -26.38
CA TYR A 254 9.18 16.60 -27.75
C TYR A 254 7.82 17.18 -28.07
N ILE A 255 7.79 18.24 -28.89
CA ILE A 255 6.54 18.83 -29.43
C ILE A 255 6.64 18.92 -30.95
N LYS A 256 5.53 18.64 -31.63
CA LYS A 256 5.39 18.82 -33.09
C LYS A 256 4.03 19.42 -33.42
N SER A 257 3.98 20.17 -34.54
CA SER A 257 2.74 20.59 -35.19
C SER A 257 2.44 19.69 -36.36
N VAL A 258 1.19 19.27 -36.51
CA VAL A 258 0.74 18.35 -37.56
C VAL A 258 -0.53 18.87 -38.21
N GLY A 259 -0.76 18.53 -39.49
CA GLY A 259 -1.97 18.82 -40.22
C GLY A 259 -3.05 17.75 -40.07
N PRO A 260 -4.24 17.97 -40.72
CA PRO A 260 -5.30 16.96 -40.78
C PRO A 260 -4.78 15.65 -41.42
N GLY A 261 -5.30 14.50 -40.96
CA GLY A 261 -4.94 13.17 -41.48
C GLY A 261 -3.67 12.57 -40.86
N PHE A 262 -2.99 13.26 -39.94
CA PHE A 262 -1.83 12.71 -39.25
C PHE A 262 -2.24 11.65 -38.23
N THR A 263 -1.64 10.47 -38.32
CA THR A 263 -1.94 9.35 -37.42
C THR A 263 -0.96 9.27 -36.25
N VAL A 264 -1.43 8.83 -35.08
CA VAL A 264 -0.67 8.80 -33.83
C VAL A 264 -0.62 7.39 -33.25
N SER A 265 0.61 6.95 -32.90
CA SER A 265 0.92 5.74 -32.15
C SER A 265 0.59 4.42 -32.87
N TYR A 266 0.84 3.31 -32.18
CA TYR A 266 0.61 1.95 -32.70
C TYR A 266 -0.84 1.74 -33.14
N GLY A 267 -1.02 1.17 -34.33
CA GLY A 267 -2.31 0.86 -34.92
C GLY A 267 -3.09 2.08 -35.37
N SER A 268 -2.44 3.26 -35.41
CA SER A 268 -3.05 4.52 -35.90
C SER A 268 -4.46 4.78 -35.33
N THR A 269 -4.65 4.52 -34.04
CA THR A 269 -5.96 4.58 -33.37
C THR A 269 -6.47 6.00 -33.15
N PHE A 270 -5.65 7.00 -33.42
CA PHE A 270 -6.00 8.40 -33.45
C PHE A 270 -5.56 9.02 -34.77
N THR A 271 -6.40 9.86 -35.36
CA THR A 271 -6.08 10.63 -36.58
C THR A 271 -6.52 12.08 -36.36
N SER A 272 -5.62 13.02 -36.61
CA SER A 272 -5.90 14.46 -36.48
C SER A 272 -6.97 14.89 -37.48
N LYS A 273 -7.95 15.65 -37.00
CA LYS A 273 -9.05 16.22 -37.85
C LYS A 273 -8.73 17.64 -38.33
N SER A 274 -7.81 18.31 -37.65
CA SER A 274 -7.39 19.69 -37.91
C SER A 274 -5.90 19.85 -37.66
N ASN A 275 -5.39 21.07 -37.78
CA ASN A 275 -4.05 21.38 -37.32
C ASN A 275 -3.98 21.19 -35.79
N MET A 276 -2.97 20.46 -35.34
CA MET A 276 -2.77 20.12 -33.92
C MET A 276 -1.32 20.31 -33.48
N ARG A 277 -1.16 20.60 -32.19
CA ARG A 277 0.13 20.49 -31.50
C ARG A 277 0.11 19.25 -30.60
N ILE A 278 1.09 18.39 -30.80
CA ILE A 278 1.21 17.11 -30.09
C ILE A 278 2.48 17.09 -29.27
N ALA A 279 2.36 16.87 -27.96
CA ALA A 279 3.51 16.63 -27.07
C ALA A 279 3.72 15.14 -26.82
N THR A 280 4.98 14.73 -26.73
CA THR A 280 5.39 13.39 -26.31
C THR A 280 5.86 13.44 -24.88
N VAL A 281 5.29 12.57 -24.04
CA VAL A 281 5.62 12.38 -22.62
C VAL A 281 6.37 11.06 -22.48
N PRO A 282 7.60 11.03 -21.90
CA PRO A 282 8.46 9.85 -21.84
C PRO A 282 8.09 8.90 -20.70
N VAL A 283 6.83 8.48 -20.65
CA VAL A 283 6.26 7.55 -19.67
C VAL A 283 5.40 6.54 -20.41
N GLY A 284 5.42 5.28 -19.97
CA GLY A 284 4.59 4.26 -20.55
C GLY A 284 4.30 3.08 -19.63
N TYR A 285 3.76 1.98 -20.18
CA TYR A 285 3.39 0.82 -19.37
C TYR A 285 4.62 0.10 -18.77
N GLY A 286 5.81 0.31 -19.29
CA GLY A 286 7.05 -0.15 -18.67
C GLY A 286 7.36 0.54 -17.34
N ASP A 287 6.77 1.70 -17.10
CA ASP A 287 6.88 2.46 -15.85
C ASP A 287 5.72 2.16 -14.87
N GLY A 288 4.74 1.36 -15.30
CA GLY A 288 3.51 1.09 -14.57
C GLY A 288 2.33 1.99 -14.97
N TYR A 289 2.48 2.87 -15.96
CA TYR A 289 1.38 3.72 -16.43
C TYR A 289 0.45 2.94 -17.35
N PRO A 290 -0.85 2.78 -17.05
CA PRO A 290 -1.69 1.79 -17.69
C PRO A 290 -1.91 2.01 -19.19
N ARG A 291 -1.73 0.95 -20.00
CA ARG A 291 -2.02 0.98 -21.44
C ARG A 291 -3.50 1.21 -21.74
N ALA A 292 -4.38 0.87 -20.83
CA ALA A 292 -5.84 1.09 -20.93
C ALA A 292 -6.23 2.57 -21.02
N LEU A 293 -5.35 3.49 -20.62
CA LEU A 293 -5.54 4.95 -20.76
C LEU A 293 -5.40 5.47 -22.19
N SER A 294 -5.07 4.61 -23.16
CA SER A 294 -4.97 4.95 -24.58
C SER A 294 -6.27 5.60 -25.08
N ASN A 295 -6.18 6.81 -25.65
CA ASN A 295 -7.31 7.63 -26.13
C ASN A 295 -8.37 7.98 -25.06
N LYS A 296 -8.05 7.79 -23.75
CA LYS A 296 -9.01 8.03 -22.65
C LYS A 296 -8.42 8.91 -21.54
N GLY A 297 -7.16 8.67 -21.22
CA GLY A 297 -6.50 9.38 -20.13
C GLY A 297 -6.24 10.85 -20.44
N LYS A 298 -5.89 11.59 -19.41
CA LYS A 298 -5.49 13.00 -19.47
C LYS A 298 -4.33 13.25 -18.51
N VAL A 299 -3.56 14.29 -18.78
CA VAL A 299 -2.51 14.81 -17.91
C VAL A 299 -2.72 16.30 -17.70
N LEU A 300 -2.00 16.91 -16.77
CA LEU A 300 -1.98 18.37 -16.59
C LEU A 300 -0.65 18.95 -17.07
N ILE A 301 -0.74 20.09 -17.77
CA ILE A 301 0.38 20.89 -18.23
C ILE A 301 -0.01 22.36 -18.04
N HIS A 302 0.73 23.12 -17.27
CA HIS A 302 0.42 24.52 -16.93
C HIS A 302 -0.99 24.69 -16.35
N GLY A 303 -1.42 23.75 -15.52
CA GLY A 303 -2.76 23.75 -14.93
C GLY A 303 -3.90 23.36 -15.86
N LYS A 304 -3.63 23.02 -17.13
CA LYS A 304 -4.64 22.64 -18.12
C LYS A 304 -4.62 21.15 -18.44
N PHE A 305 -5.79 20.57 -18.68
CA PHE A 305 -5.89 19.18 -19.11
C PHE A 305 -5.43 19.01 -20.56
N ALA A 306 -4.57 18.03 -20.80
CA ALA A 306 -4.14 17.56 -22.13
C ALA A 306 -4.52 16.08 -22.29
N ASN A 307 -5.34 15.78 -23.31
CA ASN A 307 -5.84 14.42 -23.53
C ASN A 307 -4.78 13.52 -24.14
N ILE A 308 -4.70 12.27 -23.69
CA ILE A 308 -3.87 11.23 -24.31
C ILE A 308 -4.49 10.84 -25.64
N ILE A 309 -3.69 10.93 -26.70
CA ILE A 309 -4.06 10.60 -28.07
C ILE A 309 -3.22 9.42 -28.61
N GLY A 310 -3.88 8.47 -29.23
CA GLY A 310 -3.25 7.22 -29.64
C GLY A 310 -3.01 6.26 -28.46
N ARG A 311 -2.27 5.18 -28.72
CA ARG A 311 -1.95 4.17 -27.71
C ARG A 311 -0.79 4.60 -26.81
N VAL A 312 -0.91 4.33 -25.51
CA VAL A 312 0.23 4.35 -24.59
C VAL A 312 1.20 3.25 -25.00
N CYS A 313 2.46 3.62 -25.23
CA CYS A 313 3.54 2.70 -25.58
C CYS A 313 4.28 2.21 -24.33
N MET A 314 5.35 1.44 -24.51
CA MET A 314 6.16 0.94 -23.40
C MET A 314 6.80 2.07 -22.58
N ASP A 315 7.35 3.09 -23.28
CA ASP A 315 8.19 4.13 -22.68
C ASP A 315 7.68 5.55 -22.92
N GLN A 316 6.61 5.72 -23.72
CA GLN A 316 6.11 7.05 -24.13
C GLN A 316 4.62 7.00 -24.45
N PHE A 317 3.97 8.16 -24.30
CA PHE A 317 2.64 8.41 -24.88
C PHE A 317 2.56 9.86 -25.41
N MET A 318 1.55 10.15 -26.18
CA MET A 318 1.32 11.46 -26.80
C MET A 318 0.07 12.11 -26.22
N VAL A 319 0.13 13.44 -26.09
CA VAL A 319 -0.99 14.26 -25.65
C VAL A 319 -1.25 15.42 -26.62
N ASP A 320 -2.51 15.81 -26.72
CA ASP A 320 -2.93 17.00 -27.45
C ASP A 320 -2.67 18.24 -26.60
N VAL A 321 -1.80 19.13 -27.06
CA VAL A 321 -1.47 20.42 -26.44
C VAL A 321 -1.87 21.61 -27.32
N THR A 322 -2.83 21.42 -28.23
CA THR A 322 -3.30 22.46 -29.14
C THR A 322 -3.79 23.68 -28.40
N ASP A 323 -4.56 23.45 -27.30
CA ASP A 323 -5.13 24.50 -26.46
C ASP A 323 -4.17 25.00 -25.36
N ILE A 324 -2.89 24.56 -25.41
CA ILE A 324 -1.83 24.98 -24.49
C ILE A 324 -0.67 25.55 -25.34
N PRO A 325 -0.86 26.71 -25.97
CA PRO A 325 0.12 27.27 -26.91
C PRO A 325 1.47 27.60 -26.27
N GLU A 326 1.51 27.84 -24.97
CA GLU A 326 2.70 28.10 -24.16
C GLU A 326 3.53 26.83 -23.89
N ALA A 327 2.97 25.62 -24.06
CA ALA A 327 3.68 24.38 -23.80
C ALA A 327 4.94 24.24 -24.67
N LYS A 328 6.05 23.87 -24.06
CA LYS A 328 7.34 23.67 -24.72
C LYS A 328 8.06 22.42 -24.18
N GLN A 329 9.07 21.98 -24.88
CA GLN A 329 9.95 20.88 -24.45
C GLN A 329 10.59 21.24 -23.10
N GLY A 330 10.59 20.27 -22.17
CA GLY A 330 11.11 20.41 -20.82
C GLY A 330 10.07 20.88 -19.79
N ASP A 331 8.87 21.29 -20.20
CA ASP A 331 7.81 21.65 -19.23
C ASP A 331 7.33 20.44 -18.46
N GLU A 332 7.02 20.63 -17.17
CA GLU A 332 6.50 19.59 -16.29
C GLU A 332 5.13 19.09 -16.76
N VAL A 333 4.93 17.79 -16.64
CA VAL A 333 3.67 17.11 -16.91
C VAL A 333 3.24 16.38 -15.64
N THR A 334 2.08 16.72 -15.12
CA THR A 334 1.47 16.04 -13.97
C THR A 334 0.57 14.91 -14.46
N LEU A 335 0.98 13.67 -14.17
CA LEU A 335 0.18 12.49 -14.47
C LEU A 335 -0.79 12.17 -13.34
N ILE A 336 -0.35 12.36 -12.10
CA ILE A 336 -1.12 12.27 -10.86
C ILE A 336 -0.64 13.40 -9.94
N GLY A 337 -1.56 14.05 -9.27
CA GLY A 337 -1.30 15.15 -8.36
C GLY A 337 -1.92 16.46 -8.82
N LYS A 338 -1.52 17.52 -8.16
CA LYS A 338 -2.03 18.88 -8.39
C LYS A 338 -1.13 19.65 -9.33
N ASP A 339 -1.74 20.42 -10.24
CA ASP A 339 -1.09 21.45 -11.06
C ASP A 339 -2.02 22.67 -11.08
N GLN A 340 -1.61 23.77 -10.42
CA GLN A 340 -2.41 24.95 -10.15
C GLN A 340 -3.76 24.59 -9.48
N ASP A 341 -4.88 24.87 -10.11
CA ASP A 341 -6.23 24.64 -9.56
C ASP A 341 -6.80 23.26 -9.92
N ASN A 342 -6.15 22.54 -10.84
CA ASN A 342 -6.61 21.22 -11.28
C ASN A 342 -5.85 20.08 -10.61
N VAL A 343 -6.53 18.93 -10.47
CA VAL A 343 -6.02 17.71 -9.84
C VAL A 343 -6.35 16.51 -10.72
N ILE A 344 -5.44 15.56 -10.80
CA ILE A 344 -5.70 14.19 -11.26
C ILE A 344 -5.38 13.27 -10.09
N THR A 345 -6.38 12.54 -9.61
CA THR A 345 -6.21 11.61 -8.49
C THR A 345 -5.73 10.24 -8.94
N VAL A 346 -5.29 9.42 -7.99
CA VAL A 346 -4.97 8.00 -8.25
C VAL A 346 -6.22 7.26 -8.72
N GLU A 347 -7.38 7.56 -8.12
CA GLU A 347 -8.68 6.99 -8.46
C GLU A 347 -9.06 7.34 -9.89
N ASP A 348 -8.93 8.61 -10.32
CA ASP A 348 -9.21 9.03 -11.71
C ASP A 348 -8.43 8.17 -12.73
N VAL A 349 -7.16 7.90 -12.45
CA VAL A 349 -6.29 7.11 -13.33
C VAL A 349 -6.67 5.63 -13.27
N ALA A 350 -6.90 5.09 -12.08
CA ALA A 350 -7.23 3.69 -11.86
C ALA A 350 -8.59 3.33 -12.49
N ASP A 351 -9.62 4.13 -12.26
CA ASP A 351 -10.98 3.91 -12.81
C ASP A 351 -10.99 3.93 -14.33
N ASN A 352 -10.31 4.92 -14.94
CA ASN A 352 -10.16 4.98 -16.40
C ASN A 352 -9.39 3.80 -16.97
N ALA A 353 -8.55 3.15 -16.15
CA ALA A 353 -7.80 1.95 -16.50
C ALA A 353 -8.55 0.65 -16.20
N HIS A 354 -9.76 0.69 -15.65
CA HIS A 354 -10.52 -0.48 -15.15
C HIS A 354 -9.75 -1.25 -14.07
N SER A 355 -9.07 -0.53 -13.18
CA SER A 355 -8.29 -0.99 -12.05
C SER A 355 -8.79 -0.31 -10.77
N PHE A 356 -8.03 -0.33 -9.71
CA PHE A 356 -8.32 0.36 -8.46
C PHE A 356 -7.03 0.92 -7.83
N ASN A 357 -7.17 1.84 -6.88
CA ASN A 357 -6.07 2.62 -6.34
C ASN A 357 -4.92 1.77 -5.74
N TYR A 358 -5.21 0.65 -5.08
CA TYR A 358 -4.20 -0.28 -4.56
C TYR A 358 -3.32 -0.86 -5.66
N GLU A 359 -3.94 -1.37 -6.73
CA GLU A 359 -3.25 -2.01 -7.85
C GLU A 359 -2.38 -0.98 -8.57
N PHE A 360 -2.94 0.20 -8.83
CA PHE A 360 -2.20 1.27 -9.51
C PHE A 360 -0.93 1.66 -8.74
N CYS A 361 -1.06 1.98 -7.44
CA CYS A 361 0.10 2.38 -6.63
C CYS A 361 1.17 1.29 -6.57
N CYS A 362 0.77 0.02 -6.34
CA CYS A 362 1.68 -1.13 -6.33
C CYS A 362 2.30 -1.40 -7.71
N GLY A 363 1.66 -0.97 -8.79
CA GLY A 363 2.10 -1.14 -10.17
C GLY A 363 3.18 -0.16 -10.61
N ILE A 364 3.45 0.92 -9.87
CA ILE A 364 4.53 1.87 -10.21
C ILE A 364 5.86 1.13 -10.16
N ASN A 365 6.46 0.98 -11.34
CA ASN A 365 7.64 0.14 -11.54
C ASN A 365 8.90 0.75 -10.86
N ARG A 366 9.90 -0.09 -10.59
CA ARG A 366 11.21 0.33 -10.07
C ARG A 366 12.01 1.22 -11.02
N ARG A 367 11.62 1.33 -12.30
CA ARG A 367 12.18 2.29 -13.26
C ARG A 367 11.81 3.74 -12.93
N VAL A 368 10.85 3.96 -12.06
CA VAL A 368 10.40 5.27 -11.61
C VAL A 368 11.11 5.59 -10.30
N PRO A 369 12.02 6.55 -10.25
CA PRO A 369 12.65 6.98 -9.00
C PRO A 369 11.61 7.54 -8.02
N ARG A 370 11.81 7.31 -6.72
CA ARG A 370 11.01 7.93 -5.65
C ARG A 370 11.78 9.13 -5.10
N VAL A 371 11.13 10.27 -5.15
CA VAL A 371 11.67 11.55 -4.66
C VAL A 371 10.92 11.94 -3.40
N TYR A 372 11.60 11.93 -2.28
CA TYR A 372 10.98 12.16 -0.97
C TYR A 372 11.05 13.62 -0.55
N TYR A 373 9.93 14.09 -0.01
CA TYR A 373 9.81 15.40 0.63
C TYR A 373 9.43 15.22 2.09
N LYS A 374 10.02 16.07 2.95
CA LYS A 374 9.71 16.18 4.36
C LYS A 374 9.86 17.64 4.79
N ASP A 375 8.98 18.12 5.66
CA ASP A 375 8.90 19.54 6.07
C ASP A 375 8.82 20.48 4.84
N GLY A 376 8.11 20.05 3.79
CA GLY A 376 7.98 20.77 2.53
C GLY A 376 9.27 20.86 1.70
N LYS A 377 10.35 20.16 2.07
CA LYS A 377 11.67 20.21 1.41
C LYS A 377 12.06 18.87 0.81
N TYR A 378 12.79 18.91 -0.30
CA TYR A 378 13.45 17.74 -0.85
C TYR A 378 14.36 17.11 0.22
N LEU A 379 14.19 15.80 0.41
CA LEU A 379 15.00 15.00 1.34
C LEU A 379 16.04 14.17 0.59
N GLU A 380 15.57 13.24 -0.23
CA GLU A 380 16.40 12.30 -0.98
C GLU A 380 15.68 11.75 -2.22
N THR A 381 16.43 11.12 -3.10
CA THR A 381 15.92 10.32 -4.22
C THR A 381 16.40 8.89 -4.08
N VAL A 382 15.51 7.94 -4.18
CA VAL A 382 15.83 6.51 -4.30
C VAL A 382 15.60 6.09 -5.75
N ASP A 383 16.67 5.78 -6.44
CA ASP A 383 16.65 5.13 -7.76
C ASP A 383 16.97 3.64 -7.58
N TYR A 384 16.10 2.77 -8.04
CA TYR A 384 16.27 1.32 -7.86
C TYR A 384 17.12 0.68 -8.97
N LEU A 385 17.56 1.48 -9.95
CA LEU A 385 18.43 1.03 -11.04
C LEU A 385 19.92 1.38 -10.80
N ASP A 386 20.19 2.18 -9.73
CA ASP A 386 21.56 2.52 -9.32
C ASP A 386 22.25 1.42 -8.49
#